data_a3ff92978893e4616b7ff75e8061b05c
#
_entry.id   a3ff92978893e4616b7ff75e8061b05c
#
_cell.length_a   1.000
_cell.length_b   1.000
_cell.length_c   1.000
_cell.angle_alpha   90.00
_cell.angle_beta   90.00
_cell.angle_gamma   90.00
#
_symmetry.space_group_name_H-M   'P 1'
#
loop_
_entity.id
_entity.type
_entity.pdbx_description
1 polymer ?
#
loop_
_entity_poly.entity_id
_entity_poly.type
_entity_poly.pdbx_seq_one_letter_code
_entity_poly.pdbx_strand_id
1 'polypeptide(L)'
;YFNGHFDVALSNIPFGDIAVFDPDFSNSKSAERRTALKSIHNYFFLKGLDAVRDGGIVAFITSQGVVNSRRNENVLREMFRHADLVSALRLPNNLFTDGAGTEVGSDLIVLQKNRDKGDMSVDEDLLCGGYLSDKGVAVNEYFREYPDRIICTQQKMGTDPYGKPAMEYLHEGGVQGIADDVYEKLGMDCNARLDIMRYLAEIIRQRKTAVPQTEKIQERTAPENTVPAKDERLPEEMTAETAAITGTIPV
;
A
#
# COMPACT_ATOMS: atom_id res chain seq x y z
N TYR A 1 7.66 17.78 0.66
CA TYR A 1 7.57 16.31 0.74
C TYR A 1 6.22 15.91 1.33
N PHE A 2 5.59 14.84 0.82
CA PHE A 2 4.24 14.39 1.21
C PHE A 2 4.28 13.39 2.38
N ASN A 3 5.07 13.66 3.42
CA ASN A 3 5.17 12.77 4.57
C ASN A 3 3.88 12.79 5.39
N GLY A 4 3.34 11.59 5.66
CA GLY A 4 2.10 11.44 6.42
C GLY A 4 0.85 11.96 5.72
N HIS A 5 0.87 12.01 4.38
CA HIS A 5 -0.20 12.64 3.58
C HIS A 5 -1.19 11.63 2.99
N PHE A 6 -0.73 10.46 2.59
CA PHE A 6 -1.56 9.49 1.89
C PHE A 6 -2.22 8.49 2.85
N ASP A 7 -3.42 8.03 2.49
CA ASP A 7 -4.11 6.96 3.19
C ASP A 7 -3.51 5.60 2.88
N VAL A 8 -3.13 5.41 1.60
CA VAL A 8 -2.64 4.14 1.07
C VAL A 8 -1.51 4.40 0.08
N ALA A 9 -0.46 3.60 0.14
CA ALA A 9 0.60 3.51 -0.85
C ALA A 9 0.61 2.10 -1.45
N LEU A 10 0.39 2.01 -2.76
CA LEU A 10 0.40 0.75 -3.52
C LEU A 10 1.49 0.81 -4.58
N SER A 11 2.27 -0.25 -4.72
CA SER A 11 3.27 -0.35 -5.79
C SER A 11 3.62 -1.79 -6.12
N ASN A 12 3.91 -2.05 -7.39
CA ASN A 12 4.80 -3.12 -7.80
C ASN A 12 6.20 -2.48 -7.96
N ILE A 13 7.08 -2.77 -7.00
CA ILE A 13 8.43 -2.18 -6.99
C ILE A 13 9.24 -2.75 -8.14
N PRO A 14 9.90 -1.90 -8.97
CA PRO A 14 10.72 -2.39 -10.07
C PRO A 14 11.77 -3.40 -9.58
N PHE A 15 11.83 -4.57 -10.21
CA PHE A 15 12.80 -5.60 -9.86
C PHE A 15 14.19 -5.19 -10.37
N GLY A 16 15.20 -5.28 -9.51
CA GLY A 16 16.57 -4.98 -9.85
C GLY A 16 17.43 -4.61 -8.66
N ASP A 17 18.74 -4.74 -8.82
CA ASP A 17 19.74 -4.30 -7.85
C ASP A 17 20.08 -2.83 -8.14
N ILE A 18 19.18 -1.93 -7.77
CA ILE A 18 19.25 -0.50 -8.07
C ILE A 18 19.44 0.28 -6.77
N ALA A 19 20.52 1.07 -6.72
CA ALA A 19 20.72 2.07 -5.67
C ALA A 19 19.90 3.34 -5.95
N VAL A 20 19.40 3.97 -4.89
CA VAL A 20 18.56 5.17 -4.97
C VAL A 20 19.31 6.36 -4.39
N PHE A 21 19.09 7.54 -4.94
CA PHE A 21 19.57 8.79 -4.38
C PHE A 21 18.41 9.57 -3.75
N ASP A 22 18.45 9.76 -2.43
CA ASP A 22 17.53 10.59 -1.67
C ASP A 22 18.33 11.35 -0.59
N PRO A 23 18.40 12.70 -0.66
CA PRO A 23 19.14 13.51 0.32
C PRO A 23 18.64 13.35 1.76
N ASP A 24 17.32 13.17 1.97
CA ASP A 24 16.77 13.02 3.31
C ASP A 24 17.21 11.70 3.95
N PHE A 25 17.26 10.63 3.16
CA PHE A 25 17.76 9.33 3.60
C PHE A 25 19.30 9.36 3.78
N SER A 26 20.02 9.99 2.87
CA SER A 26 21.50 10.11 2.93
C SER A 26 21.95 10.85 4.18
N ASN A 27 21.22 11.89 4.59
CA ASN A 27 21.52 12.73 5.75
C ASN A 27 20.83 12.23 7.04
N SER A 28 20.11 11.11 6.98
CA SER A 28 19.40 10.54 8.14
C SER A 28 20.38 10.11 9.23
N LYS A 29 20.00 10.30 10.49
CA LYS A 29 20.72 9.76 11.64
C LYS A 29 20.61 8.24 11.73
N SER A 30 19.53 7.63 11.21
CA SER A 30 19.36 6.16 11.16
C SER A 30 20.35 5.56 10.14
N ALA A 31 21.14 4.58 10.60
CA ALA A 31 22.02 3.80 9.73
C ALA A 31 21.21 2.93 8.74
N GLU A 32 20.07 2.44 9.18
CA GLU A 32 19.15 1.60 8.41
C GLU A 32 18.59 2.38 7.22
N ARG A 33 18.18 3.64 7.42
CA ARG A 33 17.71 4.52 6.33
C ARG A 33 18.80 4.79 5.30
N ARG A 34 20.03 5.07 5.75
CA ARG A 34 21.17 5.23 4.84
C ARG A 34 21.49 3.94 4.09
N THR A 35 21.36 2.79 4.76
CA THR A 35 21.58 1.47 4.16
C THR A 35 20.49 1.13 3.14
N ALA A 36 19.24 1.53 3.38
CA ALA A 36 18.11 1.31 2.47
C ALA A 36 18.34 1.89 1.06
N LEU A 37 19.14 2.97 0.93
CA LEU A 37 19.50 3.55 -0.36
C LEU A 37 20.28 2.61 -1.30
N LYS A 38 20.84 1.53 -0.77
CA LYS A 38 21.56 0.53 -1.58
C LYS A 38 20.63 -0.43 -2.32
N SER A 39 19.32 -0.41 -2.02
CA SER A 39 18.32 -1.27 -2.64
C SER A 39 17.02 -0.51 -2.83
N ILE A 40 16.54 -0.43 -4.07
CA ILE A 40 15.28 0.22 -4.41
C ILE A 40 14.11 -0.35 -3.58
N HIS A 41 14.08 -1.65 -3.34
CA HIS A 41 13.04 -2.31 -2.55
C HIS A 41 13.02 -1.83 -1.10
N ASN A 42 14.17 -1.82 -0.44
CA ASN A 42 14.32 -1.36 0.94
C ASN A 42 13.94 0.12 1.08
N TYR A 43 14.39 0.95 0.13
CA TYR A 43 14.04 2.36 0.09
C TYR A 43 12.54 2.57 -0.06
N PHE A 44 11.88 1.85 -0.98
CA PHE A 44 10.44 2.01 -1.22
C PHE A 44 9.62 1.71 0.03
N PHE A 45 9.93 0.66 0.79
CA PHE A 45 9.21 0.36 2.03
C PHE A 45 9.32 1.49 3.04
N LEU A 46 10.52 1.96 3.35
CA LEU A 46 10.69 3.05 4.31
C LEU A 46 10.10 4.38 3.80
N LYS A 47 10.25 4.67 2.50
CA LYS A 47 9.66 5.86 1.90
C LYS A 47 8.13 5.80 1.82
N GLY A 48 7.57 4.64 1.53
CA GLY A 48 6.13 4.40 1.56
C GLY A 48 5.55 4.63 2.95
N LEU A 49 6.22 4.11 3.98
CA LEU A 49 5.84 4.37 5.37
C LEU A 49 5.96 5.85 5.76
N ASP A 50 6.96 6.57 5.23
CA ASP A 50 7.02 8.04 5.44
C ASP A 50 5.82 8.73 4.79
N ALA A 51 5.45 8.33 3.58
CA ALA A 51 4.43 8.98 2.77
C ALA A 51 3.00 8.79 3.32
N VAL A 52 2.70 7.62 3.89
CA VAL A 52 1.37 7.38 4.46
C VAL A 52 1.24 8.01 5.85
N ARG A 53 0.01 8.43 6.20
CA ARG A 53 -0.33 8.91 7.54
C ARG A 53 -0.28 7.80 8.59
N ASP A 54 -0.41 8.12 9.85
CA ASP A 54 -0.60 7.11 10.90
C ASP A 54 -1.88 6.31 10.65
N GLY A 55 -1.81 4.99 10.84
CA GLY A 55 -2.88 4.05 10.46
C GLY A 55 -3.02 3.81 8.96
N GLY A 56 -2.29 4.53 8.11
CA GLY A 56 -2.27 4.32 6.66
C GLY A 56 -1.62 3.01 6.25
N ILE A 57 -1.91 2.55 5.05
CA ILE A 57 -1.54 1.22 4.55
C ILE A 57 -0.45 1.35 3.48
N VAL A 58 0.56 0.49 3.55
CA VAL A 58 1.54 0.26 2.50
C VAL A 58 1.37 -1.17 2.01
N ALA A 59 1.09 -1.36 0.70
CA ALA A 59 0.95 -2.69 0.10
C ALA A 59 1.81 -2.76 -1.17
N PHE A 60 2.92 -3.46 -1.08
CA PHE A 60 3.91 -3.53 -2.15
C PHE A 60 4.18 -4.96 -2.58
N ILE A 61 4.26 -5.17 -3.91
CA ILE A 61 4.87 -6.35 -4.49
C ILE A 61 6.36 -6.08 -4.62
N THR A 62 7.16 -6.99 -4.11
CA THR A 62 8.62 -6.88 -4.04
C THR A 62 9.28 -8.18 -4.44
N SER A 63 10.59 -8.18 -4.71
CA SER A 63 11.33 -9.42 -4.93
C SER A 63 11.39 -10.26 -3.65
N GLN A 64 11.20 -11.57 -3.77
CA GLN A 64 11.38 -12.51 -2.65
C GLN A 64 12.77 -12.41 -2.01
N GLY A 65 13.78 -11.94 -2.74
CA GLY A 65 15.13 -11.69 -2.22
C GLY A 65 15.17 -10.65 -1.09
N VAL A 66 14.16 -9.81 -0.95
CA VAL A 66 14.09 -8.79 0.12
C VAL A 66 14.03 -9.46 1.48
N VAL A 67 13.06 -10.33 1.70
CA VAL A 67 12.88 -11.02 3.00
C VAL A 67 13.74 -12.27 3.13
N ASN A 68 14.17 -12.89 2.03
CA ASN A 68 15.08 -14.05 2.07
C ASN A 68 16.52 -13.67 2.39
N SER A 69 16.92 -12.39 2.20
CA SER A 69 18.30 -11.96 2.38
C SER A 69 18.58 -11.46 3.78
N ARG A 70 19.41 -12.15 4.52
CA ARG A 70 19.92 -11.72 5.85
C ARG A 70 20.53 -10.30 5.84
N ARG A 71 21.01 -9.83 4.67
CA ARG A 71 21.57 -8.47 4.54
C ARG A 71 20.54 -7.37 4.77
N ASN A 72 19.27 -7.68 4.57
CA ASN A 72 18.17 -6.72 4.72
C ASN A 72 17.58 -6.72 6.14
N GLU A 73 17.95 -7.62 7.01
CA GLU A 73 17.37 -7.81 8.34
C GLU A 73 17.26 -6.49 9.13
N ASN A 74 18.32 -5.69 9.19
CA ASN A 74 18.29 -4.42 9.94
C ASN A 74 17.30 -3.41 9.36
N VAL A 75 17.16 -3.38 8.03
CA VAL A 75 16.20 -2.47 7.37
C VAL A 75 14.76 -2.96 7.57
N LEU A 76 14.52 -4.28 7.52
CA LEU A 76 13.22 -4.87 7.83
C LEU A 76 12.84 -4.62 9.30
N ARG A 77 13.76 -4.77 10.22
CA ARG A 77 13.54 -4.42 11.63
C ARG A 77 13.22 -2.94 11.83
N GLU A 78 13.90 -2.04 11.11
CA GLU A 78 13.56 -0.61 11.12
C GLU A 78 12.16 -0.35 10.58
N MET A 79 11.76 -1.03 9.52
CA MET A 79 10.41 -0.96 8.97
C MET A 79 9.36 -1.34 10.03
N PHE A 80 9.58 -2.44 10.76
CA PHE A 80 8.67 -2.92 11.80
C PHE A 80 8.74 -2.14 13.13
N ARG A 81 9.64 -1.19 13.30
CA ARG A 81 9.55 -0.18 14.36
C ARG A 81 8.47 0.86 14.12
N HIS A 82 7.98 0.98 12.88
CA HIS A 82 7.05 2.02 12.46
C HIS A 82 5.76 1.49 11.83
N ALA A 83 5.62 0.16 11.73
CA ALA A 83 4.47 -0.47 11.10
C ALA A 83 4.19 -1.85 11.68
N ASP A 84 2.91 -2.24 11.64
CA ASP A 84 2.45 -3.58 11.94
C ASP A 84 2.33 -4.39 10.65
N LEU A 85 2.69 -5.69 10.70
CA LEU A 85 2.47 -6.61 9.60
C LEU A 85 0.99 -6.96 9.51
N VAL A 86 0.35 -6.58 8.41
CA VAL A 86 -1.02 -7.00 8.09
C VAL A 86 -0.99 -8.33 7.35
N SER A 87 -0.21 -8.43 6.27
CA SER A 87 -0.10 -9.66 5.47
C SER A 87 1.27 -9.77 4.80
N ALA A 88 1.76 -11.01 4.68
CA ALA A 88 2.88 -11.36 3.81
C ALA A 88 2.51 -12.62 3.03
N LEU A 89 2.42 -12.50 1.71
CA LEU A 89 2.11 -13.60 0.80
C LEU A 89 3.22 -13.76 -0.22
N ARG A 90 3.74 -14.97 -0.34
CA ARG A 90 4.67 -15.32 -1.42
C ARG A 90 3.88 -15.64 -2.67
N LEU A 91 4.18 -14.94 -3.75
CA LEU A 91 3.48 -15.06 -5.02
C LEU A 91 4.21 -16.05 -5.94
N PRO A 92 3.48 -16.75 -6.83
CA PRO A 92 4.09 -17.70 -7.73
C PRO A 92 4.98 -17.02 -8.77
N ASN A 93 6.05 -17.69 -9.19
CA ASN A 93 7.00 -17.17 -10.14
C ASN A 93 6.38 -16.86 -11.51
N ASN A 94 5.32 -17.59 -11.89
CA ASN A 94 4.61 -17.38 -13.15
C ASN A 94 3.53 -16.29 -13.12
N LEU A 95 3.43 -15.50 -12.03
CA LEU A 95 2.45 -14.39 -11.94
C LEU A 95 2.60 -13.38 -13.10
N PHE A 96 3.83 -13.09 -13.52
CA PHE A 96 4.11 -12.06 -14.52
C PHE A 96 4.39 -12.64 -15.93
N THR A 97 4.25 -13.95 -16.13
CA THR A 97 4.58 -14.62 -17.41
C THR A 97 3.72 -14.08 -18.53
N ASP A 98 2.39 -13.99 -18.34
CA ASP A 98 1.45 -13.58 -19.38
C ASP A 98 1.54 -12.07 -19.70
N GLY A 99 1.83 -11.25 -18.69
CA GLY A 99 1.84 -9.78 -18.85
C GLY A 99 3.20 -9.19 -19.20
N ALA A 100 4.28 -9.76 -18.65
CA ALA A 100 5.63 -9.21 -18.78
C ALA A 100 6.64 -10.21 -19.35
N GLY A 101 6.24 -11.46 -19.64
CA GLY A 101 7.11 -12.49 -20.21
C GLY A 101 8.26 -12.89 -19.28
N THR A 102 8.12 -12.69 -17.97
CA THR A 102 9.18 -12.96 -17.00
C THR A 102 8.68 -13.85 -15.87
N GLU A 103 9.54 -14.75 -15.41
CA GLU A 103 9.33 -15.59 -14.24
C GLU A 103 10.23 -15.06 -13.12
N VAL A 104 9.61 -14.50 -12.08
CA VAL A 104 10.35 -13.91 -10.96
C VAL A 104 9.63 -14.16 -9.64
N GLY A 105 10.38 -14.65 -8.66
CA GLY A 105 9.85 -14.83 -7.33
C GLY A 105 9.60 -13.48 -6.64
N SER A 106 8.37 -13.29 -6.18
CA SER A 106 7.92 -12.06 -5.56
C SER A 106 7.10 -12.32 -4.30
N ASP A 107 7.00 -11.31 -3.46
CA ASP A 107 6.20 -11.31 -2.24
C ASP A 107 5.28 -10.08 -2.23
N LEU A 108 4.04 -10.24 -1.82
CA LEU A 108 3.15 -9.15 -1.45
C LEU A 108 3.28 -8.92 0.05
N ILE A 109 3.73 -7.73 0.42
CA ILE A 109 3.86 -7.31 1.82
C ILE A 109 2.89 -6.17 2.09
N VAL A 110 2.01 -6.34 3.08
CA VAL A 110 1.03 -5.34 3.50
C VAL A 110 1.32 -4.94 4.93
N LEU A 111 1.51 -3.64 5.13
CA LEU A 111 1.87 -3.02 6.39
C LEU A 111 0.83 -1.97 6.76
N GLN A 112 0.56 -1.81 8.04
CA GLN A 112 -0.16 -0.66 8.58
C GLN A 112 0.78 0.20 9.40
N LYS A 113 0.89 1.49 9.06
CA LYS A 113 1.74 2.41 9.82
C LYS A 113 1.21 2.58 11.24
N ASN A 114 2.13 2.45 12.19
CA ASN A 114 1.85 2.56 13.61
C ASN A 114 2.95 3.37 14.30
N ARG A 115 2.67 4.64 14.60
CA ARG A 115 3.63 5.53 15.29
C ARG A 115 3.85 5.16 16.74
N ASP A 116 2.85 4.54 17.36
CA ASP A 116 2.87 4.15 18.78
C ASP A 116 3.21 2.67 18.94
N LYS A 117 3.86 2.09 17.92
CA LYS A 117 4.23 0.68 17.94
C LYS A 117 5.16 0.38 19.12
N GLY A 118 4.81 -0.69 19.84
CA GLY A 118 5.66 -1.30 20.86
C GLY A 118 6.66 -2.28 20.25
N ASP A 119 6.79 -3.42 20.89
CA ASP A 119 7.67 -4.48 20.43
C ASP A 119 7.18 -5.13 19.12
N MET A 120 8.11 -5.72 18.39
CA MET A 120 7.79 -6.51 17.20
C MET A 120 7.02 -7.77 17.60
N SER A 121 6.07 -8.17 16.76
CA SER A 121 5.40 -9.46 16.89
C SER A 121 6.32 -10.62 16.48
N VAL A 122 5.94 -11.84 16.85
CA VAL A 122 6.67 -13.06 16.44
C VAL A 122 6.69 -13.18 14.91
N ASP A 123 5.57 -12.88 14.25
CA ASP A 123 5.46 -12.94 12.78
C ASP A 123 6.40 -11.96 12.07
N GLU A 124 6.53 -10.75 12.62
CA GLU A 124 7.45 -9.74 12.11
C GLU A 124 8.92 -10.14 12.30
N ASP A 125 9.24 -10.74 13.44
CA ASP A 125 10.59 -11.25 13.71
C ASP A 125 10.93 -12.41 12.76
N LEU A 126 10.02 -13.36 12.54
CA LEU A 126 10.15 -14.43 11.55
C LEU A 126 10.34 -13.88 10.13
N LEU A 127 9.59 -12.82 9.75
CA LEU A 127 9.71 -12.23 8.41
C LEU A 127 11.05 -11.52 8.21
N CYS A 128 11.69 -11.03 9.27
CA CYS A 128 13.07 -10.52 9.23
C CYS A 128 14.11 -11.63 9.10
N GLY A 129 13.75 -12.88 9.39
CA GLY A 129 14.64 -14.05 9.46
C GLY A 129 14.91 -14.70 8.10
N GLY A 130 15.70 -14.04 7.26
CA GLY A 130 16.23 -14.66 6.03
C GLY A 130 17.51 -15.45 6.28
N TYR A 131 17.64 -16.65 5.71
CA TYR A 131 18.82 -17.49 5.85
C TYR A 131 19.10 -18.35 4.60
N LEU A 132 20.29 -18.98 4.55
CA LEU A 132 20.63 -19.99 3.55
C LEU A 132 20.41 -21.37 4.15
N SER A 133 19.65 -22.20 3.45
CA SER A 133 19.52 -23.64 3.78
C SER A 133 20.83 -24.38 3.51
N ASP A 134 20.93 -25.61 3.98
CA ASP A 134 22.09 -26.50 3.73
C ASP A 134 22.34 -26.75 2.25
N LYS A 135 21.30 -26.58 1.40
CA LYS A 135 21.39 -26.69 -0.07
C LYS A 135 21.73 -25.36 -0.76
N GLY A 136 22.07 -24.31 0.01
CA GLY A 136 22.39 -22.99 -0.54
C GLY A 136 21.21 -22.20 -1.05
N VAL A 137 19.97 -22.62 -0.76
CA VAL A 137 18.75 -21.91 -1.14
C VAL A 137 18.46 -20.83 -0.11
N ALA A 138 18.25 -19.61 -0.59
CA ALA A 138 17.80 -18.51 0.26
C ALA A 138 16.31 -18.68 0.62
N VAL A 139 16.02 -18.76 1.91
CA VAL A 139 14.69 -18.99 2.48
C VAL A 139 14.39 -17.99 3.58
N ASN A 140 13.11 -17.87 3.93
CA ASN A 140 12.65 -17.00 5.01
C ASN A 140 11.92 -17.82 6.08
N GLU A 141 12.15 -17.50 7.36
CA GLU A 141 11.57 -18.24 8.48
C GLU A 141 10.05 -18.13 8.53
N TYR A 142 9.47 -16.98 8.18
CA TYR A 142 8.03 -16.79 8.14
C TYR A 142 7.36 -17.76 7.16
N PHE A 143 7.85 -17.86 5.92
CA PHE A 143 7.26 -18.75 4.91
C PHE A 143 7.56 -20.23 5.18
N ARG A 144 8.57 -20.54 5.98
CA ARG A 144 8.79 -21.90 6.48
C ARG A 144 7.78 -22.28 7.55
N GLU A 145 7.47 -21.35 8.47
CA GLU A 145 6.50 -21.55 9.55
C GLU A 145 5.06 -21.56 9.04
N TYR A 146 4.78 -20.70 8.06
CA TYR A 146 3.46 -20.53 7.47
C TYR A 146 3.45 -20.88 5.97
N PRO A 147 3.55 -22.17 5.59
CA PRO A 147 3.57 -22.59 4.19
C PRO A 147 2.29 -22.29 3.44
N ASP A 148 1.16 -22.12 4.14
CA ASP A 148 -0.13 -21.69 3.58
C ASP A 148 -0.13 -20.22 3.11
N ARG A 149 0.91 -19.46 3.42
CA ARG A 149 1.15 -18.10 2.90
C ARG A 149 1.91 -18.09 1.59
N ILE A 150 2.23 -19.24 1.04
CA ILE A 150 2.83 -19.41 -0.29
C ILE A 150 1.71 -19.74 -1.27
N ILE A 151 1.43 -18.81 -2.18
CA ILE A 151 0.41 -18.96 -3.22
C ILE A 151 0.99 -19.80 -4.34
N CYS A 152 0.71 -21.10 -4.34
CA CYS A 152 1.17 -22.01 -5.39
C CYS A 152 0.37 -23.31 -5.38
N THR A 153 0.30 -23.97 -6.55
CA THR A 153 -0.19 -25.35 -6.72
C THR A 153 0.96 -26.34 -6.81
N GLN A 154 2.15 -25.85 -7.21
CA GLN A 154 3.36 -26.66 -7.35
C GLN A 154 4.58 -25.90 -6.87
N GLN A 155 5.59 -26.64 -6.36
CA GLN A 155 6.89 -26.11 -6.04
C GLN A 155 8.00 -27.04 -6.55
N LYS A 156 9.07 -26.45 -7.05
CA LYS A 156 10.23 -27.19 -7.57
C LYS A 156 11.54 -26.47 -7.27
N MET A 157 12.61 -27.23 -7.29
CA MET A 157 13.96 -26.64 -7.28
C MET A 157 14.29 -26.09 -8.64
N GLY A 158 14.77 -24.86 -8.67
CA GLY A 158 15.23 -24.16 -9.87
C GLY A 158 16.41 -23.26 -9.55
N THR A 159 16.53 -22.17 -10.29
CA THR A 159 17.58 -21.16 -10.09
C THR A 159 16.97 -19.75 -10.09
N ASP A 160 17.57 -18.85 -9.33
CA ASP A 160 17.26 -17.43 -9.43
C ASP A 160 17.80 -16.85 -10.76
N PRO A 161 17.46 -15.59 -11.12
CA PRO A 161 17.96 -14.95 -12.34
C PRO A 161 19.50 -14.84 -12.39
N TYR A 162 20.21 -15.07 -11.28
CA TYR A 162 21.66 -15.04 -11.19
C TYR A 162 22.28 -16.43 -11.18
N GLY A 163 21.49 -17.50 -11.42
CA GLY A 163 21.96 -18.89 -11.50
C GLY A 163 22.19 -19.55 -10.15
N LYS A 164 21.75 -18.97 -9.03
CA LYS A 164 21.84 -19.59 -7.71
C LYS A 164 20.65 -20.51 -7.47
N PRO A 165 20.82 -21.59 -6.68
CA PRO A 165 19.71 -22.45 -6.30
C PRO A 165 18.57 -21.64 -5.65
N ALA A 166 17.36 -21.83 -6.15
CA ALA A 166 16.16 -21.16 -5.63
C ALA A 166 14.96 -22.13 -5.68
N MET A 167 14.00 -21.90 -4.78
CA MET A 167 12.70 -22.53 -4.90
C MET A 167 11.84 -21.72 -5.86
N GLU A 168 11.25 -22.41 -6.81
CA GLU A 168 10.25 -21.87 -7.74
C GLU A 168 8.87 -22.36 -7.32
N TYR A 169 7.94 -21.40 -7.27
CA TYR A 169 6.55 -21.64 -6.94
C TYR A 169 5.71 -21.35 -8.18
N LEU A 170 4.85 -22.28 -8.57
CA LEU A 170 4.03 -22.19 -9.77
C LEU A 170 2.55 -22.34 -9.40
N HIS A 171 1.69 -21.66 -10.13
CA HIS A 171 0.25 -21.76 -9.95
C HIS A 171 -0.42 -22.12 -11.29
N GLU A 172 -1.11 -23.28 -11.36
CA GLU A 172 -1.73 -23.80 -12.58
C GLU A 172 -3.02 -23.07 -12.96
N GLY A 173 -3.66 -22.39 -12.01
CA GLY A 173 -4.91 -21.64 -12.21
C GLY A 173 -4.74 -20.31 -12.98
N GLY A 174 -3.52 -20.01 -13.46
CA GLY A 174 -3.22 -18.74 -14.13
C GLY A 174 -3.49 -17.53 -13.26
N VAL A 175 -3.61 -16.37 -13.88
CA VAL A 175 -3.81 -15.08 -13.17
C VAL A 175 -5.09 -15.09 -12.31
N GLN A 176 -6.18 -15.70 -12.78
CA GLN A 176 -7.43 -15.73 -12.03
C GLN A 176 -7.31 -16.58 -10.77
N GLY A 177 -6.75 -17.80 -10.86
CA GLY A 177 -6.55 -18.65 -9.69
C GLY A 177 -5.62 -18.02 -8.65
N ILE A 178 -4.56 -17.36 -9.11
CA ILE A 178 -3.65 -16.59 -8.23
C ILE A 178 -4.42 -15.46 -7.53
N ALA A 179 -5.26 -14.73 -8.27
CA ALA A 179 -6.04 -13.62 -7.71
C ALA A 179 -7.05 -14.11 -6.67
N ASP A 180 -7.71 -15.23 -6.92
CA ASP A 180 -8.69 -15.81 -6.00
C ASP A 180 -8.02 -16.25 -4.68
N ASP A 181 -6.87 -16.92 -4.74
CA ASP A 181 -6.11 -17.34 -3.56
C ASP A 181 -5.56 -16.15 -2.79
N VAL A 182 -5.01 -15.14 -3.49
CA VAL A 182 -4.53 -13.90 -2.86
C VAL A 182 -5.68 -13.17 -2.18
N TYR A 183 -6.84 -13.06 -2.83
CA TYR A 183 -8.00 -12.39 -2.27
C TYR A 183 -8.49 -13.07 -0.99
N GLU A 184 -8.56 -14.41 -0.98
CA GLU A 184 -8.96 -15.18 0.20
C GLU A 184 -7.96 -14.92 1.36
N LYS A 185 -6.67 -15.16 1.14
CA LYS A 185 -5.66 -15.06 2.19
C LYS A 185 -5.49 -13.64 2.70
N LEU A 186 -5.44 -12.66 1.80
CA LEU A 186 -5.36 -11.25 2.17
C LEU A 186 -6.60 -10.79 2.94
N GLY A 187 -7.80 -11.25 2.54
CA GLY A 187 -9.04 -10.96 3.25
C GLY A 187 -9.04 -11.50 4.68
N MET A 188 -8.56 -12.73 4.87
CA MET A 188 -8.39 -13.33 6.21
C MET A 188 -7.41 -12.51 7.07
N ASP A 189 -6.26 -12.12 6.51
CA ASP A 189 -5.24 -11.37 7.23
C ASP A 189 -5.72 -9.95 7.58
N CYS A 190 -6.36 -9.25 6.65
CA CYS A 190 -6.95 -7.93 6.90
C CYS A 190 -8.00 -7.98 8.02
N ASN A 191 -8.86 -9.00 8.02
CA ASN A 191 -9.86 -9.16 9.09
C ASN A 191 -9.24 -9.45 10.46
N ALA A 192 -8.11 -10.17 10.49
CA ALA A 192 -7.46 -10.57 11.73
C ALA A 192 -6.49 -9.51 12.29
N ARG A 193 -5.83 -8.74 11.42
CA ARG A 193 -4.63 -7.94 11.80
C ARG A 193 -4.75 -6.44 11.52
N LEU A 194 -5.65 -6.02 10.60
CA LEU A 194 -5.80 -4.60 10.29
C LEU A 194 -6.53 -3.89 11.43
N ASP A 195 -5.88 -2.88 12.03
CA ASP A 195 -6.54 -2.00 13.00
C ASP A 195 -7.38 -0.95 12.26
N ILE A 196 -8.65 -1.30 12.03
CA ILE A 196 -9.63 -0.43 11.38
C ILE A 196 -9.86 0.87 12.17
N MET A 197 -9.80 0.82 13.51
CA MET A 197 -10.00 2.00 14.33
C MET A 197 -8.86 3.00 14.18
N ARG A 198 -7.61 2.51 14.11
CA ARG A 198 -6.44 3.33 13.79
C ARG A 198 -6.53 3.91 12.39
N TYR A 199 -6.95 3.11 11.40
CA TYR A 199 -7.13 3.60 10.03
C TYR A 199 -8.17 4.72 9.94
N LEU A 200 -9.29 4.61 10.64
CA LEU A 200 -10.38 5.59 10.60
C LEU A 200 -10.11 6.82 11.48
N ALA A 201 -9.30 6.71 12.53
CA ALA A 201 -9.11 7.76 13.53
C ALA A 201 -8.66 9.09 12.89
N GLU A 202 -7.67 9.05 12.00
CA GLU A 202 -7.16 10.26 11.35
C GLU A 202 -8.15 10.83 10.31
N ILE A 203 -8.87 9.98 9.60
CA ILE A 203 -9.92 10.41 8.65
C ILE A 203 -11.03 11.15 9.42
N ILE A 204 -11.46 10.61 10.55
CA ILE A 204 -12.48 11.24 11.41
C ILE A 204 -11.97 12.56 11.96
N ARG A 205 -10.72 12.62 12.39
CA ARG A 205 -10.06 13.82 12.88
C ARG A 205 -10.02 14.92 11.83
N GLN A 206 -9.57 14.60 10.62
CA GLN A 206 -9.50 15.53 9.49
C GLN A 206 -10.89 16.05 9.09
N ARG A 207 -11.92 15.19 9.08
CA ARG A 207 -13.30 15.61 8.81
C ARG A 207 -13.83 16.56 9.87
N LYS A 208 -13.54 16.35 11.15
CA LYS A 208 -13.95 17.25 12.25
C LYS A 208 -13.29 18.63 12.14
N THR A 209 -12.06 18.70 11.66
CA THR A 209 -11.35 19.99 11.47
C THR A 209 -11.77 20.70 10.18
N ALA A 210 -12.29 19.97 9.18
CA ALA A 210 -12.74 20.52 7.91
C ALA A 210 -14.19 21.04 7.92
N VAL A 211 -14.97 20.78 8.99
CA VAL A 211 -16.31 21.37 9.12
C VAL A 211 -16.14 22.85 9.47
N PRO A 212 -16.56 23.80 8.60
CA PRO A 212 -16.52 25.22 8.94
C PRO A 212 -17.35 25.44 10.21
N GLN A 213 -16.83 26.21 11.15
CA GLN A 213 -17.65 26.73 12.24
C GLN A 213 -18.78 27.51 11.59
N THR A 214 -19.99 26.94 11.65
CA THR A 214 -21.20 27.59 11.17
C THR A 214 -21.24 28.97 11.81
N GLU A 215 -21.25 30.00 10.97
CA GLU A 215 -21.36 31.40 11.36
C GLU A 215 -22.44 31.53 12.43
N LYS A 216 -22.09 32.15 13.55
CA LYS A 216 -23.07 32.67 14.49
C LYS A 216 -23.97 33.59 13.71
N ILE A 217 -25.21 33.15 13.49
CA ILE A 217 -26.29 34.01 13.00
C ILE A 217 -26.39 35.14 13.99
N GLN A 218 -25.83 36.29 13.68
CA GLN A 218 -26.16 37.54 14.35
C GLN A 218 -27.60 37.83 13.97
N GLU A 219 -28.48 37.74 14.96
CA GLU A 219 -29.80 38.32 14.88
C GLU A 219 -29.66 39.79 14.50
N ARG A 220 -29.87 40.09 13.24
CA ARG A 220 -30.12 41.45 12.80
C ARG A 220 -31.58 41.75 13.09
N THR A 221 -31.78 42.54 14.13
CA THR A 221 -33.02 43.27 14.40
C THR A 221 -33.46 43.99 13.11
N ALA A 222 -34.71 43.74 12.75
CA ALA A 222 -35.37 44.37 11.60
C ALA A 222 -35.53 45.87 11.79
N PRO A 223 -35.33 46.70 10.82
CA PRO A 223 -35.85 48.06 10.82
C PRO A 223 -37.29 48.11 10.25
N GLU A 224 -38.04 48.90 10.91
CA GLU A 224 -39.43 49.23 10.76
C GLU A 224 -39.85 49.71 9.34
N ASN A 225 -41.09 49.42 8.97
CA ASN A 225 -41.81 49.77 7.76
C ASN A 225 -41.75 51.26 7.36
N THR A 226 -41.53 51.47 6.07
CA THR A 226 -42.24 52.55 5.32
C THR A 226 -42.52 52.11 3.91
N VAL A 227 -43.82 52.05 3.60
CA VAL A 227 -44.36 51.87 2.26
C VAL A 227 -44.35 53.22 1.53
N PRO A 228 -44.09 53.32 0.25
CA PRO A 228 -45.04 53.92 -0.69
C PRO A 228 -45.31 53.10 -1.96
N ALA A 229 -46.50 53.39 -2.48
CA ALA A 229 -47.23 52.69 -3.51
C ALA A 229 -46.73 52.88 -4.95
N LYS A 230 -47.16 51.88 -5.76
CA LYS A 230 -47.52 51.89 -7.19
C LYS A 230 -46.52 52.38 -8.24
N ASP A 231 -46.16 51.54 -9.19
CA ASP A 231 -46.67 51.66 -10.54
C ASP A 231 -46.52 50.35 -11.36
N GLU A 232 -47.53 50.11 -12.18
CA GLU A 232 -47.74 49.00 -13.09
C GLU A 232 -46.77 49.05 -14.27
N ARG A 233 -46.33 47.90 -14.79
CA ARG A 233 -46.39 47.45 -16.20
C ARG A 233 -45.63 46.16 -16.41
N LEU A 234 -46.38 45.13 -16.83
CA LEU A 234 -45.90 44.00 -17.64
C LEU A 234 -45.61 44.46 -19.07
N PRO A 235 -44.72 43.80 -19.80
CA PRO A 235 -45.11 42.92 -20.89
C PRO A 235 -44.38 41.57 -20.97
N GLU A 236 -45.16 40.53 -21.18
CA GLU A 236 -45.27 39.56 -22.28
C GLU A 236 -43.98 38.93 -22.86
N GLU A 237 -44.03 37.59 -22.75
CA GLU A 237 -43.70 36.56 -23.74
C GLU A 237 -42.35 36.58 -24.46
N MET A 238 -41.61 35.45 -24.30
CA MET A 238 -41.33 34.62 -25.50
C MET A 238 -40.84 33.22 -25.12
N THR A 239 -41.47 32.30 -25.78
CA THR A 239 -41.44 30.87 -25.94
C THR A 239 -40.05 30.19 -26.10
N ALA A 240 -39.99 29.01 -25.52
CA ALA A 240 -39.42 27.72 -25.95
C ALA A 240 -38.36 27.69 -27.07
N GLU A 241 -37.27 26.98 -26.79
CA GLU A 241 -36.74 26.04 -27.78
C GLU A 241 -35.90 24.91 -27.08
N THR A 242 -36.38 23.71 -27.31
CA THR A 242 -35.82 22.42 -26.96
C THR A 242 -34.72 22.06 -27.99
N ALA A 243 -33.56 21.70 -27.57
CA ALA A 243 -32.66 20.95 -28.45
C ALA A 243 -31.95 19.84 -27.68
N ALA A 244 -32.35 18.62 -27.97
CA ALA A 244 -31.71 17.38 -27.62
C ALA A 244 -30.40 17.23 -28.41
N ILE A 245 -29.33 16.82 -27.74
CA ILE A 245 -28.14 16.28 -28.42
C ILE A 245 -27.87 14.90 -27.84
N THR A 246 -28.27 13.88 -28.59
CA THR A 246 -27.78 12.51 -28.50
C THR A 246 -26.44 12.45 -29.21
N GLY A 247 -25.38 12.03 -28.48
CA GLY A 247 -24.05 11.72 -29.02
C GLY A 247 -23.68 10.27 -28.73
N THR A 248 -23.78 9.46 -29.78
CA THR A 248 -23.38 8.05 -29.85
C THR A 248 -21.85 7.94 -29.79
N ILE A 249 -21.34 7.01 -29.01
CA ILE A 249 -19.92 6.62 -28.99
C ILE A 249 -19.77 5.44 -29.96
N PRO A 250 -18.82 5.46 -30.89
CA PRO A 250 -18.51 4.28 -31.73
C PRO A 250 -17.50 3.35 -31.05
N VAL A 251 -17.63 2.09 -31.42
CA VAL A 251 -16.89 0.88 -31.06
C VAL A 251 -15.37 0.99 -31.21
#